data_e16ac24dbc23ad08e2b465cdb574908b
#
_entry.id   e16ac24dbc23ad08e2b465cdb574908b
#
_cell.length_a   1.000
_cell.length_b   1.000
_cell.length_c   1.000
_cell.angle_alpha   90.00
_cell.angle_beta   90.00
_cell.angle_gamma   90.00
#
_symmetry.space_group_name_H-M   'P 1'
#
loop_
_entity.id
_entity.type
_entity.pdbx_description
1 polymer ?
#
loop_
_entity_poly.entity_id
_entity_poly.type
_entity_poly.pdbx_seq_one_letter_code
_entity_poly.pdbx_strand_id
1 'polypeptide(L)'
;AGEQVGGMRAMFKITIQYLNTRFQFGEPIGRFQALKHMAADLLVDVESASTVARIAAQTMASGSGDSELLTYLAAFTCADNFRKVTADAIQLHGGIAYTMEHPAHLYWRRAQTGQWLYASSDKLRDLYLLEMEAKL
;
A
#
# COMPACT_ATOMS: atom_id res chain seq x y z
N ALA A 1 -7.60 -6.59 -2.22
CA ALA A 1 -6.17 -6.54 -2.52
C ALA A 1 -5.88 -5.85 -3.87
N GLY A 2 -6.45 -6.28 -5.02
CA GLY A 2 -6.12 -5.73 -6.34
C GLY A 2 -6.33 -4.21 -6.47
N GLU A 3 -7.45 -3.68 -6.02
CA GLU A 3 -7.72 -2.24 -5.98
C GLU A 3 -6.68 -1.48 -5.12
N GLN A 4 -6.34 -2.02 -3.96
CA GLN A 4 -5.38 -1.42 -3.04
C GLN A 4 -3.97 -1.34 -3.65
N VAL A 5 -3.54 -2.41 -4.33
CA VAL A 5 -2.28 -2.42 -5.10
C VAL A 5 -2.29 -1.36 -6.21
N GLY A 6 -3.39 -1.24 -6.96
CA GLY A 6 -3.56 -0.20 -7.97
C GLY A 6 -3.45 1.20 -7.39
N GLY A 7 -4.12 1.44 -6.25
CA GLY A 7 -4.08 2.70 -5.52
C GLY A 7 -2.69 3.05 -5.00
N MET A 8 -1.98 2.09 -4.40
CA MET A 8 -0.59 2.27 -3.95
C MET A 8 0.36 2.63 -5.09
N ARG A 9 0.29 1.90 -6.21
CA ARG A 9 1.13 2.16 -7.40
C ARG A 9 0.87 3.54 -7.99
N ALA A 10 -0.40 3.94 -8.08
CA ALA A 10 -0.76 5.26 -8.57
C ALA A 10 -0.24 6.37 -7.65
N MET A 11 -0.45 6.23 -6.33
CA MET A 11 0.03 7.21 -5.36
C MET A 11 1.56 7.28 -5.32
N PHE A 12 2.25 6.15 -5.36
CA PHE A 12 3.70 6.10 -5.45
C PHE A 12 4.23 6.84 -6.69
N LYS A 13 3.64 6.60 -7.87
CA LYS A 13 4.02 7.29 -9.11
C LYS A 13 3.86 8.81 -8.99
N ILE A 14 2.73 9.28 -8.43
CA ILE A 14 2.47 10.71 -8.18
C ILE A 14 3.53 11.28 -7.25
N THR A 15 3.87 10.55 -6.18
CA THR A 15 4.87 10.97 -5.19
C THR A 15 6.26 11.09 -5.83
N ILE A 16 6.72 10.10 -6.57
CA ILE A 16 8.03 10.15 -7.24
C ILE A 16 8.09 11.32 -8.25
N GLN A 17 7.01 11.54 -8.99
CA GLN A 17 6.92 12.66 -9.91
C GLN A 17 7.04 14.00 -9.18
N TYR A 18 6.34 14.16 -8.07
CA TYR A 18 6.41 15.37 -7.24
C TYR A 18 7.82 15.59 -6.68
N LEU A 19 8.47 14.57 -6.13
CA LEU A 19 9.83 14.66 -5.60
C LEU A 19 10.85 15.13 -6.67
N ASN A 20 10.63 14.77 -7.92
CA ASN A 20 11.51 15.15 -9.04
C ASN A 20 11.19 16.53 -9.63
N THR A 21 9.98 17.06 -9.41
CA THR A 21 9.54 18.34 -10.01
C THR A 21 9.48 19.49 -9.02
N ARG A 22 9.35 19.20 -7.72
CA ARG A 22 9.31 20.23 -6.68
C ARG A 22 10.73 20.69 -6.33
N PHE A 23 11.00 21.98 -6.50
CA PHE A 23 12.28 22.61 -6.16
C PHE A 23 12.22 23.29 -4.79
N GLN A 24 13.24 23.06 -3.97
CA GLN A 24 13.53 23.78 -2.73
C GLN A 24 15.05 23.78 -2.52
N PHE A 25 15.57 24.87 -1.91
CA PHE A 25 17.01 25.02 -1.65
C PHE A 25 17.89 24.89 -2.90
N GLY A 26 17.36 25.29 -4.06
CA GLY A 26 18.11 25.30 -5.33
C GLY A 26 18.11 23.99 -6.13
N GLU A 27 17.44 22.95 -5.64
CA GLU A 27 17.40 21.64 -6.32
C GLU A 27 16.05 20.91 -6.15
N PRO A 28 15.75 19.88 -6.95
CA PRO A 28 14.58 19.03 -6.73
C PRO A 28 14.65 18.35 -5.37
N ILE A 29 13.53 18.34 -4.64
CA ILE A 29 13.52 17.80 -3.27
C ILE A 29 13.84 16.30 -3.21
N GLY A 30 13.62 15.55 -4.27
CA GLY A 30 14.03 14.15 -4.39
C GLY A 30 15.54 13.92 -4.35
N ARG A 31 16.36 14.98 -4.37
CA ARG A 31 17.81 14.87 -4.14
C ARG A 31 18.20 14.69 -2.68
N PHE A 32 17.33 15.10 -1.76
CA PHE A 32 17.61 14.99 -0.33
C PHE A 32 17.54 13.53 0.14
N GLN A 33 18.60 13.09 0.85
CA GLN A 33 18.78 11.69 1.26
C GLN A 33 17.59 11.15 2.06
N ALA A 34 17.07 11.94 3.01
CA ALA A 34 15.93 11.53 3.82
C ALA A 34 14.69 11.20 2.97
N LEU A 35 14.39 12.01 1.94
CA LEU A 35 13.26 11.78 1.06
C LEU A 35 13.47 10.59 0.11
N LYS A 36 14.73 10.35 -0.31
CA LYS A 36 15.09 9.14 -1.08
C LYS A 36 14.85 7.86 -0.27
N HIS A 37 15.23 7.85 1.01
CA HIS A 37 15.02 6.70 1.88
C HIS A 37 13.53 6.45 2.08
N MET A 38 12.73 7.47 2.39
CA MET A 38 11.28 7.33 2.49
C MET A 38 10.66 6.80 1.18
N ALA A 39 11.11 7.29 0.02
CA ALA A 39 10.62 6.81 -1.27
C ALA A 39 11.01 5.35 -1.54
N ALA A 40 12.20 4.92 -1.10
CA ALA A 40 12.63 3.52 -1.18
C ALA A 40 11.78 2.60 -0.29
N ASP A 41 11.48 3.03 0.93
CA ASP A 41 10.59 2.29 1.85
C ASP A 41 9.19 2.15 1.27
N LEU A 42 8.64 3.23 0.67
CA LEU A 42 7.36 3.16 -0.04
C LEU A 42 7.38 2.13 -1.18
N LEU A 43 8.46 2.06 -1.94
CA LEU A 43 8.60 1.08 -3.02
C LEU A 43 8.55 -0.35 -2.48
N VAL A 44 9.25 -0.62 -1.38
CA VAL A 44 9.24 -1.95 -0.73
C VAL A 44 7.81 -2.33 -0.31
N ASP A 45 7.06 -1.42 0.30
CA ASP A 45 5.67 -1.67 0.70
C ASP A 45 4.76 -1.96 -0.51
N VAL A 46 4.91 -1.19 -1.60
CA VAL A 46 4.15 -1.38 -2.84
C VAL A 46 4.47 -2.72 -3.50
N GLU A 47 5.74 -3.09 -3.63
CA GLU A 47 6.15 -4.33 -4.28
C GLU A 47 5.83 -5.57 -3.43
N SER A 48 5.95 -5.48 -2.12
CA SER A 48 5.54 -6.51 -1.17
C SER A 48 4.05 -6.82 -1.32
N ALA A 49 3.17 -5.81 -1.23
CA ALA A 49 1.74 -5.96 -1.40
C ALA A 49 1.36 -6.49 -2.80
N SER A 50 2.04 -5.99 -3.85
CA SER A 50 1.82 -6.43 -5.22
C SER A 50 2.13 -7.91 -5.41
N THR A 51 3.22 -8.37 -4.80
CA THR A 51 3.67 -9.76 -4.88
C THR A 51 2.68 -10.70 -4.18
N VAL A 52 2.29 -10.38 -2.94
CA VAL A 52 1.35 -11.20 -2.18
C VAL A 52 -0.02 -11.26 -2.87
N ALA A 53 -0.53 -10.13 -3.36
CA ALA A 53 -1.80 -10.09 -4.09
C ALA A 53 -1.77 -10.93 -5.37
N ARG A 54 -0.66 -10.90 -6.11
CA ARG A 54 -0.48 -11.71 -7.33
C ARG A 54 -0.43 -13.20 -7.01
N ILE A 55 0.33 -13.59 -5.99
CA ILE A 55 0.44 -15.00 -5.57
C ILE A 55 -0.93 -15.52 -5.13
N ALA A 56 -1.66 -14.77 -4.28
CA ALA A 56 -3.00 -15.16 -3.84
C ALA A 56 -3.96 -15.37 -5.02
N ALA A 57 -3.95 -14.44 -6.00
CA ALA A 57 -4.79 -14.58 -7.20
C ALA A 57 -4.42 -15.80 -8.04
N GLN A 58 -3.14 -16.10 -8.22
CA GLN A 58 -2.67 -17.28 -8.95
C GLN A 58 -3.06 -18.58 -8.24
N THR A 59 -2.92 -18.63 -6.92
CA THR A 59 -3.25 -19.79 -6.11
C THR A 59 -4.76 -20.06 -6.11
N MET A 60 -5.58 -19.02 -6.03
CA MET A 60 -7.03 -19.12 -6.20
C MET A 60 -7.40 -19.69 -7.58
N ALA A 61 -6.77 -19.19 -8.65
CA ALA A 61 -7.04 -19.64 -10.00
C ALA A 61 -6.63 -21.10 -10.25
N SER A 62 -5.61 -21.61 -9.55
CA SER A 62 -5.17 -23.01 -9.65
C SER A 62 -5.97 -23.98 -8.79
N GLY A 63 -6.84 -23.49 -7.92
CA GLY A 63 -7.62 -24.32 -6.98
C GLY A 63 -6.75 -25.01 -5.90
N SER A 64 -5.58 -24.43 -5.59
CA SER A 64 -4.68 -24.95 -4.56
C SER A 64 -5.32 -24.90 -3.16
N GLY A 65 -5.01 -25.88 -2.31
CA GLY A 65 -5.43 -25.92 -0.90
C GLY A 65 -4.93 -24.77 -0.04
N ASP A 66 -3.96 -23.97 -0.54
CA ASP A 66 -3.44 -22.79 0.16
C ASP A 66 -4.14 -21.48 -0.23
N SER A 67 -5.17 -21.55 -1.07
CA SER A 67 -5.85 -20.36 -1.60
C SER A 67 -6.47 -19.48 -0.51
N GLU A 68 -7.05 -20.08 0.53
CA GLU A 68 -7.66 -19.35 1.64
C GLU A 68 -6.60 -18.67 2.49
N LEU A 69 -5.55 -19.38 2.89
CA LEU A 69 -4.41 -18.86 3.64
C LEU A 69 -3.78 -17.65 2.94
N LEU A 70 -3.47 -17.77 1.65
CA LEU A 70 -2.85 -16.70 0.88
C LEU A 70 -3.81 -15.54 0.61
N THR A 71 -5.11 -15.78 0.59
CA THR A 71 -6.12 -14.73 0.48
C THR A 71 -6.14 -13.86 1.74
N TYR A 72 -6.11 -14.45 2.93
CA TYR A 72 -6.01 -13.69 4.18
C TYR A 72 -4.70 -12.91 4.26
N LEU A 73 -3.57 -13.55 3.91
CA LEU A 73 -2.27 -12.87 3.85
C LEU A 73 -2.31 -11.64 2.94
N ALA A 74 -2.84 -11.78 1.72
CA ALA A 74 -2.94 -10.69 0.77
C ALA A 74 -3.91 -9.60 1.25
N ALA A 75 -5.00 -9.97 1.91
CA ALA A 75 -6.01 -9.03 2.34
C ALA A 75 -5.47 -8.05 3.40
N PHE A 76 -4.86 -8.56 4.49
CA PHE A 76 -4.33 -7.67 5.54
C PHE A 76 -3.05 -6.95 5.09
N THR A 77 -2.14 -7.61 4.36
CA THR A 77 -0.91 -6.97 3.87
C THR A 77 -1.23 -5.80 2.94
N CYS A 78 -2.14 -5.99 1.97
CA CYS A 78 -2.52 -4.91 1.07
C CYS A 78 -3.25 -3.77 1.79
N ALA A 79 -4.09 -4.07 2.78
CA ALA A 79 -4.81 -3.05 3.54
C ALA A 79 -3.85 -2.19 4.37
N ASP A 80 -2.91 -2.81 5.08
CA ASP A 80 -1.96 -2.10 5.94
C ASP A 80 -0.96 -1.29 5.12
N ASN A 81 -0.41 -1.89 4.05
CA ASN A 81 0.53 -1.19 3.18
C ASN A 81 -0.16 -0.03 2.44
N PHE A 82 -1.41 -0.18 1.99
CA PHE A 82 -2.13 0.92 1.34
C PHE A 82 -2.32 2.10 2.28
N ARG A 83 -2.66 1.84 3.53
CA ARG A 83 -2.77 2.88 4.55
C ARG A 83 -1.43 3.56 4.82
N LYS A 84 -0.36 2.76 5.01
CA LYS A 84 0.99 3.28 5.24
C LYS A 84 1.50 4.10 4.06
N VAL A 85 1.45 3.55 2.85
CA VAL A 85 1.91 4.22 1.61
C VAL A 85 1.19 5.56 1.40
N THR A 86 -0.12 5.61 1.62
CA THR A 86 -0.87 6.86 1.44
C THR A 86 -0.57 7.90 2.51
N ALA A 87 -0.32 7.49 3.77
CA ALA A 87 0.09 8.37 4.85
C ALA A 87 1.48 8.98 4.59
N ASP A 88 2.45 8.14 4.26
CA ASP A 88 3.82 8.56 3.98
C ASP A 88 3.89 9.43 2.72
N ALA A 89 3.08 9.11 1.70
CA ALA A 89 2.95 9.95 0.51
C ALA A 89 2.41 11.35 0.85
N ILE A 90 1.42 11.49 1.73
CA ILE A 90 0.95 12.80 2.21
C ILE A 90 2.10 13.56 2.87
N GLN A 91 2.89 12.90 3.71
CA GLN A 91 4.05 13.52 4.35
C GLN A 91 5.07 14.02 3.32
N LEU A 92 5.36 13.22 2.29
CA LEU A 92 6.33 13.57 1.23
C LEU A 92 5.88 14.74 0.35
N HIS A 93 4.56 14.93 0.17
CA HIS A 93 4.01 16.08 -0.53
C HIS A 93 3.92 17.35 0.35
N GLY A 94 3.88 17.18 1.68
CA GLY A 94 3.72 18.29 2.61
C GLY A 94 2.38 19.00 2.45
N GLY A 95 2.35 20.33 2.65
CA GLY A 95 1.12 21.10 2.72
C GLY A 95 0.19 20.97 1.51
N ILE A 96 0.71 20.73 0.31
CA ILE A 96 -0.13 20.59 -0.89
C ILE A 96 -1.05 19.37 -0.83
N ALA A 97 -0.65 18.30 -0.14
CA ALA A 97 -1.45 17.09 -0.01
C ALA A 97 -2.77 17.29 0.78
N TYR A 98 -2.85 18.38 1.54
CA TYR A 98 -4.06 18.74 2.31
C TYR A 98 -5.03 19.62 1.53
N THR A 99 -4.65 20.07 0.33
CA THR A 99 -5.53 20.88 -0.51
C THR A 99 -6.49 20.00 -1.30
N MET A 100 -7.62 20.57 -1.72
CA MET A 100 -8.62 19.84 -2.52
C MET A 100 -8.16 19.59 -3.96
N GLU A 101 -7.19 20.34 -4.45
CA GLU A 101 -6.63 20.22 -5.80
C GLU A 101 -5.69 19.02 -5.93
N HIS A 102 -5.10 18.57 -4.83
CA HIS A 102 -4.16 17.44 -4.85
C HIS A 102 -4.87 16.11 -4.57
N PRO A 103 -4.65 15.03 -5.36
CA PRO A 103 -5.40 13.79 -5.22
C PRO A 103 -5.02 12.92 -4.01
N ALA A 104 -3.94 13.23 -3.28
CA ALA A 104 -3.45 12.39 -2.18
C ALA A 104 -4.51 12.08 -1.13
N HIS A 105 -5.34 13.09 -0.77
CA HIS A 105 -6.40 12.90 0.21
C HIS A 105 -7.48 11.89 -0.21
N LEU A 106 -7.70 11.70 -1.52
CA LEU A 106 -8.65 10.71 -2.03
C LEU A 106 -8.13 9.30 -1.81
N TYR A 107 -6.84 9.05 -2.09
CA TYR A 107 -6.19 7.76 -1.83
C TYR A 107 -6.18 7.43 -0.34
N TRP A 108 -5.83 8.40 0.50
CA TRP A 108 -5.86 8.25 1.95
C TRP A 108 -7.26 7.89 2.47
N ARG A 109 -8.29 8.64 2.06
CA ARG A 109 -9.68 8.34 2.45
C ARG A 109 -10.10 6.95 2.01
N ARG A 110 -9.74 6.54 0.79
CA ARG A 110 -10.04 5.21 0.29
C ARG A 110 -9.32 4.12 1.08
N ALA A 111 -8.07 4.33 1.45
CA ALA A 111 -7.31 3.41 2.29
C ALA A 111 -7.97 3.22 3.68
N GLN A 112 -8.41 4.31 4.31
CA GLN A 112 -9.12 4.25 5.59
C GLN A 112 -10.46 3.52 5.48
N THR A 113 -11.26 3.84 4.45
CA THR A 113 -12.58 3.20 4.25
C THR A 113 -12.44 1.71 3.98
N GLY A 114 -11.39 1.29 3.27
CA GLY A 114 -11.16 -0.10 2.90
C GLY A 114 -11.08 -1.07 4.08
N GLN A 115 -10.66 -0.59 5.26
CA GLN A 115 -10.57 -1.39 6.48
C GLN A 115 -11.94 -1.81 7.04
N TRP A 116 -12.98 -1.03 6.74
CA TRP A 116 -14.33 -1.26 7.28
C TRP A 116 -15.24 -2.03 6.32
N LEU A 117 -14.85 -2.15 5.04
CA LEU A 117 -15.71 -2.75 4.01
C LEU A 117 -15.81 -4.28 4.12
N TYR A 118 -14.80 -4.95 4.62
CA TYR A 118 -14.75 -6.42 4.68
C TYR A 118 -14.47 -6.92 6.08
N ALA A 119 -13.22 -6.78 6.55
CA ALA A 119 -12.79 -7.14 7.89
C ALA A 119 -11.56 -6.30 8.25
N SER A 120 -11.36 -6.08 9.56
CA SER A 120 -10.14 -5.42 10.04
C SER A 120 -8.91 -6.30 9.76
N SER A 121 -7.75 -5.67 9.61
CA SER A 121 -6.48 -6.39 9.42
C SER A 121 -6.20 -7.37 10.56
N ASP A 122 -6.57 -7.03 11.79
CA ASP A 122 -6.37 -7.91 12.94
C ASP A 122 -7.20 -9.19 12.82
N LYS A 123 -8.50 -9.04 12.49
CA LYS A 123 -9.35 -10.22 12.27
C LYS A 123 -8.85 -11.10 11.11
N LEU A 124 -8.33 -10.49 10.05
CA LEU A 124 -7.76 -11.23 8.92
C LEU A 124 -6.47 -11.98 9.32
N ARG A 125 -5.66 -11.40 10.21
CA ARG A 125 -4.49 -12.07 10.79
C ARG A 125 -4.89 -13.27 11.67
N ASP A 126 -5.91 -13.11 12.50
CA ASP A 126 -6.43 -14.21 13.31
C ASP A 126 -6.90 -15.38 12.43
N LEU A 127 -7.65 -15.09 11.36
CA LEU A 127 -8.08 -16.11 10.39
C LEU A 127 -6.90 -16.77 9.67
N TYR A 128 -5.88 -16.00 9.31
CA TYR A 128 -4.64 -16.52 8.73
C TYR A 128 -3.93 -17.51 9.67
N LEU A 129 -3.82 -17.16 10.96
CA LEU A 129 -3.19 -18.02 11.97
C LEU A 129 -3.98 -19.30 12.20
N LEU A 130 -5.30 -19.22 12.31
CA LEU A 130 -6.17 -20.39 12.43
C LEU A 130 -6.03 -21.36 11.24
N GLU A 131 -5.98 -20.82 10.02
CA GLU A 131 -5.80 -21.62 8.81
C GLU A 131 -4.40 -22.24 8.73
N MET A 132 -3.38 -21.55 9.22
CA MET A 132 -2.03 -22.09 9.35
C MET A 132 -1.98 -23.27 10.33
N GLU A 133 -2.58 -23.11 11.52
CA GLU A 133 -2.62 -24.14 12.55
C GLU A 133 -3.36 -25.40 12.08
N ALA A 134 -4.42 -25.23 11.31
CA ALA A 134 -5.20 -26.34 10.75
C ALA A 134 -4.42 -27.20 9.72
N LYS A 135 -3.30 -26.71 9.22
CA LYS A 135 -2.43 -27.38 8.23
C LYS A 135 -1.17 -28.01 8.83
N LEU A 136 -0.93 -27.80 10.13
CA LEU A 136 0.17 -28.42 10.86
C LEU A 136 -0.23 -29.79 11.43
#